data_4c232ca949f146b020aa391d9ef583ba
#
_entry.id   4c232ca949f146b020aa391d9ef583ba
#
_cell.length_a   1.000
_cell.length_b   1.000
_cell.length_c   1.000
_cell.angle_alpha   90.00
_cell.angle_beta   90.00
_cell.angle_gamma   90.00
#
_symmetry.space_group_name_H-M   'P 1'
#
loop_
_entity.id
_entity.type
_entity.pdbx_description
1 polymer ?
#
loop_
_entity_poly.entity_id
_entity_poly.type
_entity_poly.pdbx_seq_one_letter_code
_entity_poly.pdbx_strand_id
1 'polypeptide(L)'
;MKTIKITLPEELQSIELHTFADEHIGDAHCDIKRLQERIRHVAETPNAYCILNGDILDNATKTSIGDIYMQEFNPMEQLKRAVELFAPIKDKIIAVTHGNHEARAYRKEGLVVSYLIAQQLGVAERYTQTSAVIFLRFGRTSGHTHNRAQRYTIYVLHGSGGGRKEGAKAIRLADMASIVDADIYIHSHTHLPMIMKQGYFRTDLSSSTCQHVTKLFVNTAANLDYGGYGAAQEFKPGSKDTPIIYLDGTRHGMTARL
;
A
#
# COMPACT_ATOMS: atom_id res chain seq x y z
N MET A 1 0.63 15.46 3.56
CA MET A 1 -0.18 14.32 4.07
C MET A 1 -1.64 14.60 3.79
N LYS A 2 -2.38 13.62 3.27
CA LYS A 2 -3.81 13.73 2.93
C LYS A 2 -4.66 12.94 3.91
N THR A 3 -5.85 13.44 4.24
CA THR A 3 -6.87 12.68 4.97
C THR A 3 -7.85 12.09 3.97
N ILE A 4 -8.08 10.77 4.04
CA ILE A 4 -9.04 10.04 3.21
C ILE A 4 -10.08 9.41 4.13
N LYS A 5 -11.36 9.60 3.85
CA LYS A 5 -12.46 9.01 4.61
C LYS A 5 -13.13 7.94 3.76
N ILE A 6 -13.17 6.71 4.24
CA ILE A 6 -13.77 5.56 3.56
C ILE A 6 -14.85 4.97 4.47
N THR A 7 -16.05 4.84 3.93
CA THR A 7 -17.14 4.11 4.60
C THR A 7 -17.52 2.95 3.71
N LEU A 8 -17.39 1.74 4.24
CA LEU A 8 -17.78 0.49 3.58
C LEU A 8 -19.08 -0.02 4.21
N PRO A 9 -19.73 -1.03 3.60
CA PRO A 9 -20.99 -1.57 4.08
C PRO A 9 -20.95 -2.01 5.55
N GLU A 10 -22.03 -1.75 6.28
CA GLU A 10 -22.16 -2.10 7.71
C GLU A 10 -22.36 -3.61 7.93
N GLU A 11 -22.74 -4.34 6.89
CA GLU A 11 -22.94 -5.78 6.90
C GLU A 11 -21.64 -6.58 6.89
N LEU A 12 -20.52 -5.94 6.53
CA LEU A 12 -19.22 -6.59 6.47
C LEU A 12 -18.73 -6.97 7.86
N GLN A 13 -18.60 -8.26 8.13
CA GLN A 13 -18.07 -8.79 9.38
C GLN A 13 -16.54 -8.75 9.44
N SER A 14 -15.89 -8.73 8.30
CA SER A 14 -14.45 -8.58 8.15
C SER A 14 -14.11 -8.04 6.78
N ILE A 15 -12.91 -7.47 6.63
CA ILE A 15 -12.35 -7.12 5.32
C ILE A 15 -10.93 -7.65 5.19
N GLU A 16 -10.55 -7.92 3.95
CA GLU A 16 -9.17 -8.13 3.53
C GLU A 16 -8.67 -6.84 2.89
N LEU A 17 -7.55 -6.30 3.37
CA LEU A 17 -6.91 -5.14 2.77
C LEU A 17 -5.59 -5.54 2.12
N HIS A 18 -5.57 -5.47 0.80
CA HIS A 18 -4.42 -5.77 -0.04
C HIS A 18 -3.63 -4.50 -0.34
N THR A 19 -2.31 -4.60 -0.40
CA THR A 19 -1.47 -3.49 -0.85
C THR A 19 -0.76 -3.89 -2.14
N PHE A 20 -1.00 -3.15 -3.21
CA PHE A 20 -0.25 -3.22 -4.46
C PHE A 20 0.80 -2.12 -4.42
N ALA A 21 2.06 -2.50 -4.39
CA ALA A 21 3.20 -1.60 -4.34
C ALA A 21 4.42 -2.31 -4.92
N ASP A 22 5.36 -1.54 -5.44
CA ASP A 22 6.58 -2.08 -6.02
C ASP A 22 6.28 -3.14 -7.10
N GLU A 23 5.23 -2.90 -7.90
CA GLU A 23 4.80 -3.80 -8.99
C GLU A 23 5.69 -3.65 -10.22
N HIS A 24 6.26 -2.45 -10.45
CA HIS A 24 7.19 -2.13 -11.52
C HIS A 24 6.74 -2.58 -12.91
N ILE A 25 5.46 -2.33 -13.24
CA ILE A 25 4.92 -2.65 -14.58
C ILE A 25 5.79 -1.98 -15.63
N GLY A 26 6.33 -2.78 -16.56
CA GLY A 26 7.27 -2.35 -17.61
C GLY A 26 8.70 -2.81 -17.41
N ASP A 27 9.10 -3.21 -16.20
CA ASP A 27 10.34 -3.94 -15.97
C ASP A 27 10.22 -5.37 -16.51
N ALA A 28 11.26 -5.88 -17.19
CA ALA A 28 11.28 -7.24 -17.72
C ALA A 28 11.19 -8.34 -16.66
N HIS A 29 11.43 -8.01 -15.38
CA HIS A 29 11.31 -8.92 -14.24
C HIS A 29 9.99 -8.78 -13.49
N CYS A 30 9.07 -7.92 -13.96
CA CYS A 30 7.74 -7.79 -13.35
C CYS A 30 6.94 -9.09 -13.50
N ASP A 31 6.51 -9.68 -12.38
CA ASP A 31 5.68 -10.88 -12.38
C ASP A 31 4.22 -10.54 -12.67
N ILE A 32 3.92 -10.28 -13.94
CA ILE A 32 2.57 -9.91 -14.41
C ILE A 32 1.54 -11.01 -14.09
N LYS A 33 1.94 -12.27 -14.12
CA LYS A 33 1.06 -13.40 -13.81
C LYS A 33 0.57 -13.34 -12.37
N ARG A 34 1.51 -13.16 -11.43
CA ARG A 34 1.20 -13.01 -10.01
C ARG A 34 0.37 -11.74 -9.74
N LEU A 35 0.68 -10.63 -10.40
CA LEU A 35 -0.12 -9.41 -10.29
C LEU A 35 -1.57 -9.65 -10.72
N GLN A 36 -1.78 -10.31 -11.86
CA GLN A 36 -3.12 -10.66 -12.35
C GLN A 36 -3.87 -11.61 -11.41
N GLU A 37 -3.19 -12.57 -10.80
CA GLU A 37 -3.78 -13.48 -9.81
C GLU A 37 -4.23 -12.72 -8.56
N ARG A 38 -3.41 -11.80 -8.05
CA ARG A 38 -3.75 -10.96 -6.90
C ARG A 38 -4.92 -10.01 -7.21
N ILE A 39 -4.94 -9.41 -8.38
CA ILE A 39 -6.05 -8.56 -8.84
C ILE A 39 -7.34 -9.39 -8.96
N ARG A 40 -7.28 -10.58 -9.53
CA ARG A 40 -8.42 -11.50 -9.64
C ARG A 40 -8.96 -11.87 -8.26
N HIS A 41 -8.09 -12.23 -7.32
CA HIS A 41 -8.50 -12.50 -5.95
C HIS A 41 -9.28 -11.33 -5.34
N VAL A 42 -8.79 -10.10 -5.46
CA VAL A 42 -9.50 -8.91 -4.97
C VAL A 42 -10.82 -8.70 -5.70
N ALA A 43 -10.88 -8.94 -7.02
CA ALA A 43 -12.10 -8.80 -7.80
C ALA A 43 -13.19 -9.79 -7.36
N GLU A 44 -12.83 -11.05 -7.15
CA GLU A 44 -13.74 -12.15 -6.84
C GLU A 44 -14.13 -12.21 -5.35
N THR A 45 -13.35 -11.62 -4.45
CA THR A 45 -13.59 -11.63 -3.01
C THR A 45 -14.42 -10.41 -2.60
N PRO A 46 -15.69 -10.56 -2.18
CA PRO A 46 -16.60 -9.42 -1.95
C PRO A 46 -16.11 -8.42 -0.90
N ASN A 47 -15.45 -8.90 0.14
CA ASN A 47 -14.93 -8.10 1.26
C ASN A 47 -13.44 -7.75 1.13
N ALA A 48 -12.81 -7.97 -0.03
CA ALA A 48 -11.46 -7.52 -0.30
C ALA A 48 -11.45 -6.09 -0.84
N TYR A 49 -10.53 -5.27 -0.34
CA TYR A 49 -10.24 -3.90 -0.76
C TYR A 49 -8.74 -3.72 -0.94
N CYS A 50 -8.32 -2.64 -1.59
CA CYS A 50 -6.89 -2.46 -1.85
C CYS A 50 -6.42 -1.01 -1.79
N ILE A 51 -5.10 -0.87 -1.64
CA ILE A 51 -4.34 0.37 -1.72
C ILE A 51 -3.30 0.20 -2.83
N LEU A 52 -3.17 1.19 -3.71
CA LEU A 52 -2.06 1.31 -4.64
C LEU A 52 -0.99 2.20 -3.99
N ASN A 53 0.11 1.60 -3.51
CA ASN A 53 1.07 2.29 -2.65
C ASN A 53 2.40 2.61 -3.35
N GLY A 54 2.31 3.16 -4.56
CA GLY A 54 3.47 3.64 -5.34
C GLY A 54 4.31 2.56 -5.99
N ASP A 55 5.20 2.99 -6.87
CA ASP A 55 6.03 2.15 -7.75
C ASP A 55 5.21 1.08 -8.49
N ILE A 56 4.02 1.50 -8.95
CA ILE A 56 3.14 0.68 -9.80
C ILE A 56 3.78 0.50 -11.19
N LEU A 57 4.39 1.57 -11.70
CA LEU A 57 5.14 1.55 -12.95
C LEU A 57 6.64 1.53 -12.68
N ASP A 58 7.42 0.88 -13.53
CA ASP A 58 8.87 1.05 -13.47
C ASP A 58 9.30 2.45 -13.93
N ASN A 59 8.62 3.01 -14.93
CA ASN A 59 8.78 4.39 -15.36
C ASN A 59 10.25 4.83 -15.48
N ALA A 60 11.11 3.97 -16.04
CA ALA A 60 12.51 4.30 -16.26
C ALA A 60 12.64 5.41 -17.32
N THR A 61 13.52 6.36 -17.03
CA THR A 61 13.86 7.50 -17.88
C THR A 61 15.35 7.48 -18.20
N LYS A 62 15.80 8.27 -19.17
CA LYS A 62 17.22 8.36 -19.58
C LYS A 62 18.19 8.67 -18.43
N THR A 63 17.71 9.18 -17.32
CA THR A 63 18.50 9.51 -16.13
C THR A 63 18.21 8.60 -14.93
N SER A 64 17.47 7.54 -15.13
CA SER A 64 17.24 6.50 -14.11
C SER A 64 18.48 5.64 -13.94
N ILE A 65 18.65 5.08 -12.77
CA ILE A 65 19.72 4.11 -12.48
C ILE A 65 19.41 2.78 -13.20
N GLY A 66 18.13 2.44 -13.39
CA GLY A 66 17.70 1.26 -14.15
C GLY A 66 17.92 1.44 -15.64
N ASP A 67 18.10 0.33 -16.34
CA ASP A 67 18.36 0.30 -17.77
C ASP A 67 17.05 0.52 -18.57
N ILE A 68 16.96 1.68 -19.22
CA ILE A 68 15.79 2.01 -20.05
C ILE A 68 15.62 1.09 -21.28
N TYR A 69 16.70 0.45 -21.71
CA TYR A 69 16.67 -0.47 -22.85
C TYR A 69 16.15 -1.86 -22.49
N MET A 70 16.04 -2.16 -21.19
CA MET A 70 15.41 -3.38 -20.65
C MET A 70 13.92 -3.19 -20.34
N GLN A 71 13.36 -2.01 -20.61
CA GLN A 71 11.92 -1.79 -20.46
C GLN A 71 11.14 -2.52 -21.54
N GLU A 72 10.13 -3.30 -21.17
CA GLU A 72 9.24 -3.94 -22.14
C GLU A 72 8.33 -2.92 -22.86
N PHE A 73 8.00 -1.83 -22.17
CA PHE A 73 7.06 -0.81 -22.65
C PHE A 73 7.55 0.59 -22.28
N ASN A 74 7.26 1.56 -23.16
CA ASN A 74 7.47 2.97 -22.83
C ASN A 74 6.53 3.44 -21.70
N PRO A 75 6.82 4.57 -21.01
CA PRO A 75 6.03 5.02 -19.86
C PRO A 75 4.54 5.21 -20.13
N MET A 76 4.15 5.61 -21.35
CA MET A 76 2.73 5.78 -21.69
C MET A 76 2.02 4.43 -21.84
N GLU A 77 2.70 3.44 -22.38
CA GLU A 77 2.15 2.07 -22.47
C GLU A 77 2.08 1.41 -21.10
N GLN A 78 3.07 1.63 -20.23
CA GLN A 78 3.03 1.19 -18.84
C GLN A 78 1.81 1.75 -18.10
N LEU A 79 1.51 3.07 -18.27
CA LEU A 79 0.34 3.72 -17.69
C LEU A 79 -0.96 3.07 -18.18
N LYS A 80 -1.11 2.88 -19.51
CA LYS A 80 -2.29 2.25 -20.08
C LYS A 80 -2.51 0.84 -19.52
N ARG A 81 -1.44 0.02 -19.48
CA ARG A 81 -1.49 -1.34 -18.93
C ARG A 81 -1.86 -1.37 -17.45
N ALA A 82 -1.30 -0.45 -16.65
CA ALA A 82 -1.67 -0.35 -15.24
C ALA A 82 -3.17 -0.05 -15.07
N VAL A 83 -3.70 0.90 -15.84
CA VAL A 83 -5.14 1.23 -15.82
C VAL A 83 -5.99 0.03 -16.24
N GLU A 84 -5.62 -0.67 -17.31
CA GLU A 84 -6.32 -1.87 -17.77
C GLU A 84 -6.31 -2.99 -16.72
N LEU A 85 -5.16 -3.24 -16.10
CA LEU A 85 -5.00 -4.26 -15.05
C LEU A 85 -5.85 -3.95 -13.81
N PHE A 86 -5.83 -2.72 -13.32
CA PHE A 86 -6.54 -2.33 -12.09
C PHE A 86 -8.01 -1.94 -12.31
N ALA A 87 -8.47 -1.75 -13.55
CA ALA A 87 -9.87 -1.41 -13.86
C ALA A 87 -10.90 -2.36 -13.25
N PRO A 88 -10.71 -3.70 -13.22
CA PRO A 88 -11.67 -4.62 -12.61
C PRO A 88 -11.91 -4.41 -11.11
N ILE A 89 -10.96 -3.79 -10.40
CA ILE A 89 -11.02 -3.56 -8.95
C ILE A 89 -11.07 -2.09 -8.56
N LYS A 90 -11.32 -1.17 -9.51
CA LYS A 90 -11.30 0.28 -9.28
C LYS A 90 -12.16 0.73 -8.09
N ASP A 91 -13.35 0.15 -7.93
CA ASP A 91 -14.29 0.50 -6.86
C ASP A 91 -13.81 0.03 -5.47
N LYS A 92 -12.88 -0.91 -5.44
CA LYS A 92 -12.25 -1.47 -4.22
C LYS A 92 -10.95 -0.75 -3.83
N ILE A 93 -10.45 0.17 -4.65
CA ILE A 93 -9.25 0.96 -4.34
C ILE A 93 -9.61 2.05 -3.34
N ILE A 94 -9.05 2.01 -2.13
CA ILE A 94 -9.35 2.99 -1.06
C ILE A 94 -8.33 4.12 -0.95
N ALA A 95 -7.13 3.96 -1.50
CA ALA A 95 -6.12 5.01 -1.59
C ALA A 95 -5.13 4.73 -2.72
N VAL A 96 -4.54 5.80 -3.27
CA VAL A 96 -3.44 5.75 -4.23
C VAL A 96 -2.35 6.70 -3.75
N THR A 97 -1.13 6.20 -3.56
CA THR A 97 0.03 7.02 -3.21
C THR A 97 1.02 7.08 -4.38
N HIS A 98 1.96 7.99 -4.27
CA HIS A 98 3.01 8.21 -5.26
C HIS A 98 4.28 7.46 -4.84
N GLY A 99 4.93 6.78 -5.78
CA GLY A 99 6.20 6.13 -5.57
C GLY A 99 7.38 6.93 -6.13
N ASN A 100 8.59 6.49 -5.84
CA ASN A 100 9.79 7.17 -6.34
C ASN A 100 10.04 6.94 -7.83
N HIS A 101 9.53 5.84 -8.40
CA HIS A 101 9.61 5.59 -9.84
C HIS A 101 8.71 6.55 -10.62
N GLU A 102 7.46 6.72 -10.22
CA GLU A 102 6.58 7.73 -10.82
C GLU A 102 7.10 9.16 -10.59
N ALA A 103 7.76 9.42 -9.45
CA ALA A 103 8.36 10.71 -9.15
C ALA A 103 9.48 11.13 -10.13
N ARG A 104 10.03 10.20 -10.91
CA ARG A 104 11.02 10.52 -11.96
C ARG A 104 10.42 11.44 -13.02
N ALA A 105 9.20 11.13 -13.50
CA ALA A 105 8.47 11.96 -14.46
C ALA A 105 8.10 13.33 -13.86
N TYR A 106 7.69 13.38 -12.59
CA TYR A 106 7.38 14.64 -11.93
C TYR A 106 8.60 15.55 -11.83
N ARG A 107 9.74 15.02 -11.38
CA ARG A 107 10.97 15.82 -11.22
C ARG A 107 11.52 16.36 -12.53
N LYS A 108 11.27 15.70 -13.65
CA LYS A 108 11.79 16.07 -14.97
C LYS A 108 10.81 16.94 -15.76
N GLU A 109 9.54 16.54 -15.77
CA GLU A 109 8.54 17.05 -16.71
C GLU A 109 7.32 17.65 -16.00
N GLY A 110 7.28 17.64 -14.65
CA GLY A 110 6.11 18.06 -13.87
C GLY A 110 4.91 17.11 -14.00
N LEU A 111 5.10 15.92 -14.57
CA LEU A 111 4.03 14.96 -14.86
C LEU A 111 3.81 14.01 -13.68
N VAL A 112 2.62 14.03 -13.10
CA VAL A 112 2.25 13.18 -11.96
C VAL A 112 1.55 11.92 -12.46
N VAL A 113 2.33 10.91 -12.82
CA VAL A 113 1.85 9.68 -13.47
C VAL A 113 0.88 8.90 -12.58
N SER A 114 1.15 8.78 -11.26
CA SER A 114 0.23 8.12 -10.32
C SER A 114 -1.13 8.81 -10.21
N TYR A 115 -1.16 10.16 -10.35
CA TYR A 115 -2.43 10.89 -10.41
C TYR A 115 -3.22 10.56 -11.68
N LEU A 116 -2.53 10.43 -12.82
CA LEU A 116 -3.19 10.03 -14.08
C LEU A 116 -3.78 8.63 -14.00
N ILE A 117 -3.08 7.68 -13.35
CA ILE A 117 -3.64 6.34 -13.06
C ILE A 117 -4.91 6.48 -12.21
N ALA A 118 -4.84 7.20 -11.09
CA ALA A 118 -5.98 7.41 -10.20
C ALA A 118 -7.16 8.09 -10.90
N GLN A 119 -6.89 9.06 -11.78
CA GLN A 119 -7.89 9.77 -12.57
C GLN A 119 -8.59 8.84 -13.57
N GLN A 120 -7.83 8.03 -14.31
CA GLN A 120 -8.41 7.11 -15.29
C GLN A 120 -9.19 5.95 -14.63
N LEU A 121 -8.81 5.57 -13.41
CA LEU A 121 -9.55 4.61 -12.60
C LEU A 121 -10.78 5.24 -11.89
N GLY A 122 -10.96 6.56 -11.97
CA GLY A 122 -12.08 7.26 -11.33
C GLY A 122 -11.93 7.42 -9.81
N VAL A 123 -10.71 7.36 -9.27
CA VAL A 123 -10.40 7.46 -7.82
C VAL A 123 -9.44 8.61 -7.48
N ALA A 124 -9.42 9.66 -8.30
CA ALA A 124 -8.51 10.79 -8.13
C ALA A 124 -8.62 11.49 -6.76
N GLU A 125 -9.81 11.48 -6.15
CA GLU A 125 -10.04 12.03 -4.82
C GLU A 125 -9.34 11.22 -3.71
N ARG A 126 -8.95 9.97 -4.00
CA ARG A 126 -8.20 9.07 -3.09
C ARG A 126 -6.68 9.11 -3.33
N TYR A 127 -6.23 9.93 -4.27
CA TYR A 127 -4.80 10.08 -4.59
C TYR A 127 -4.09 11.06 -3.65
N THR A 128 -2.84 10.76 -3.32
CA THR A 128 -1.90 11.66 -2.63
C THR A 128 -0.48 11.51 -3.20
N GLN A 129 0.22 12.63 -3.30
CA GLN A 129 1.62 12.62 -3.76
C GLN A 129 2.61 12.22 -2.66
N THR A 130 2.20 12.15 -1.42
CA THR A 130 3.07 11.82 -0.28
C THR A 130 2.48 10.67 0.53
N SER A 131 1.89 10.99 1.66
CA SER A 131 1.28 10.01 2.58
C SER A 131 -0.19 10.31 2.80
N ALA A 132 -0.93 9.32 3.27
CA ALA A 132 -2.31 9.49 3.68
C ALA A 132 -2.57 8.90 5.08
N VAL A 133 -3.50 9.53 5.79
CA VAL A 133 -4.21 8.91 6.91
C VAL A 133 -5.60 8.55 6.43
N ILE A 134 -5.91 7.26 6.41
CA ILE A 134 -7.20 6.74 5.99
C ILE A 134 -8.03 6.48 7.24
N PHE A 135 -9.19 7.11 7.33
CA PHE A 135 -10.22 6.84 8.32
C PHE A 135 -11.21 5.85 7.70
N LEU A 136 -11.06 4.59 8.05
CA LEU A 136 -11.88 3.49 7.54
C LEU A 136 -12.97 3.16 8.53
N ARG A 137 -14.22 3.10 8.06
CA ARG A 137 -15.39 2.74 8.84
C ARG A 137 -16.16 1.63 8.13
N PHE A 138 -16.51 0.55 8.85
CA PHE A 138 -17.34 -0.55 8.35
C PHE A 138 -17.87 -1.44 9.50
N GLY A 139 -18.71 -2.40 9.16
CA GLY A 139 -19.20 -3.40 10.13
C GLY A 139 -20.10 -2.82 11.21
N ARG A 140 -20.47 -3.69 12.15
CA ARG A 140 -21.28 -3.34 13.33
C ARG A 140 -20.78 -4.09 14.55
N THR A 141 -20.65 -3.39 15.67
CA THR A 141 -20.33 -4.00 16.97
C THR A 141 -21.43 -4.96 17.38
N SER A 142 -21.10 -6.22 17.66
CA SER A 142 -22.04 -7.19 18.19
C SER A 142 -22.29 -6.98 19.70
N GLY A 143 -23.55 -7.14 20.12
CA GLY A 143 -23.87 -7.27 21.55
C GLY A 143 -24.11 -5.98 22.35
N HIS A 144 -24.21 -4.82 21.71
CA HIS A 144 -24.53 -3.55 22.37
C HIS A 144 -25.85 -2.96 21.87
N THR A 145 -26.60 -2.27 22.77
CA THR A 145 -27.86 -1.55 22.47
C THR A 145 -27.70 -0.47 21.38
N HIS A 146 -26.46 0.00 21.13
CA HIS A 146 -26.12 0.92 20.06
C HIS A 146 -25.08 0.28 19.15
N ASN A 147 -25.54 -0.28 18.03
CA ASN A 147 -24.66 -0.79 16.99
C ASN A 147 -23.79 0.33 16.43
N ARG A 148 -22.51 0.32 16.77
CA ARG A 148 -21.52 1.28 16.23
C ARG A 148 -20.65 0.59 15.19
N ALA A 149 -20.45 1.25 14.06
CA ALA A 149 -19.47 0.78 13.06
C ALA A 149 -18.06 0.78 13.65
N GLN A 150 -17.27 -0.20 13.26
CA GLN A 150 -15.85 -0.26 13.60
C GLN A 150 -15.10 0.84 12.84
N ARG A 151 -14.07 1.37 13.47
CA ARG A 151 -13.24 2.45 12.92
C ARG A 151 -11.79 2.06 13.05
N TYR A 152 -11.05 2.23 11.96
CA TYR A 152 -9.61 2.00 11.90
C TYR A 152 -8.94 3.21 11.28
N THR A 153 -7.77 3.56 11.80
CA THR A 153 -6.89 4.57 11.23
C THR A 153 -5.69 3.88 10.59
N ILE A 154 -5.44 4.17 9.31
CA ILE A 154 -4.35 3.58 8.55
C ILE A 154 -3.46 4.71 8.06
N TYR A 155 -2.20 4.72 8.48
CA TYR A 155 -1.19 5.60 7.93
C TYR A 155 -0.41 4.86 6.84
N VAL A 156 -0.45 5.38 5.63
CA VAL A 156 0.16 4.78 4.45
C VAL A 156 1.07 5.76 3.73
N LEU A 157 2.24 5.30 3.35
CA LEU A 157 3.17 5.98 2.45
C LEU A 157 3.98 4.94 1.68
N HIS A 158 4.44 5.30 0.49
CA HIS A 158 5.32 4.41 -0.27
C HIS A 158 6.64 4.17 0.48
N GLY A 159 7.23 5.22 1.01
CA GLY A 159 8.47 5.13 1.74
C GLY A 159 9.68 5.65 0.95
N SER A 160 10.84 5.47 1.55
CA SER A 160 12.12 5.91 0.98
C SER A 160 13.30 5.20 1.64
N GLY A 161 14.45 5.25 0.99
CA GLY A 161 15.73 4.84 1.56
C GLY A 161 16.30 3.53 1.01
N GLY A 162 17.63 3.44 0.96
CA GLY A 162 18.39 2.38 0.30
C GLY A 162 19.14 1.42 1.23
N GLY A 163 18.72 1.24 2.46
CA GLY A 163 19.40 0.35 3.39
C GLY A 163 19.37 -1.11 2.94
N ARG A 164 20.54 -1.76 2.84
CA ARG A 164 20.65 -3.17 2.42
C ARG A 164 20.30 -4.17 3.52
N LYS A 165 20.41 -3.76 4.80
CA LYS A 165 20.19 -4.64 5.95
C LYS A 165 18.75 -4.58 6.43
N GLU A 166 18.23 -5.71 6.83
CA GLU A 166 16.84 -5.90 7.28
C GLU A 166 16.51 -5.01 8.49
N GLY A 167 17.45 -4.85 9.42
CA GLY A 167 17.28 -3.98 10.60
C GLY A 167 17.02 -2.52 10.24
N ALA A 168 17.71 -1.98 9.22
CA ALA A 168 17.47 -0.60 8.76
C ALA A 168 16.07 -0.42 8.18
N LYS A 169 15.55 -1.45 7.50
CA LYS A 169 14.20 -1.46 6.94
C LYS A 169 13.13 -1.54 8.04
N ALA A 170 13.37 -2.36 9.07
CA ALA A 170 12.49 -2.48 10.24
C ALA A 170 12.41 -1.17 11.04
N ILE A 171 13.53 -0.47 11.22
CA ILE A 171 13.57 0.83 11.91
C ILE A 171 12.70 1.84 11.18
N ARG A 172 12.79 1.95 9.85
CA ARG A 172 11.96 2.87 9.05
C ARG A 172 10.46 2.59 9.20
N LEU A 173 10.08 1.32 9.22
CA LEU A 173 8.69 0.93 9.45
C LEU A 173 8.24 1.33 10.86
N ALA A 174 9.05 1.11 11.89
CA ALA A 174 8.75 1.47 13.26
C ALA A 174 8.64 2.99 13.46
N ASP A 175 9.51 3.77 12.81
CA ASP A 175 9.56 5.24 12.92
C ASP A 175 8.27 5.93 12.42
N MET A 176 7.46 5.26 11.61
CA MET A 176 6.18 5.80 11.15
C MET A 176 5.24 6.18 12.31
N ALA A 177 5.31 5.49 13.44
CA ALA A 177 4.50 5.79 14.63
C ALA A 177 4.94 7.08 15.35
N SER A 178 6.12 7.59 15.07
CA SER A 178 6.59 8.89 15.56
C SER A 178 6.01 10.06 14.76
N ILE A 179 5.44 9.79 13.57
CA ILE A 179 4.88 10.83 12.68
C ILE A 179 3.39 11.02 12.93
N VAL A 180 2.65 9.92 13.04
CA VAL A 180 1.18 9.93 13.19
C VAL A 180 0.75 8.84 14.15
N ASP A 181 -0.21 9.13 15.03
CA ASP A 181 -0.89 8.11 15.82
C ASP A 181 -1.97 7.42 14.95
N ALA A 182 -1.70 6.20 14.51
CA ALA A 182 -2.62 5.37 13.75
C ALA A 182 -2.68 3.95 14.35
N ASP A 183 -3.66 3.16 13.93
CA ASP A 183 -3.78 1.75 14.32
C ASP A 183 -2.89 0.86 13.45
N ILE A 184 -2.76 1.23 12.16
CA ILE A 184 -2.06 0.45 11.14
C ILE A 184 -1.10 1.35 10.37
N TYR A 185 0.10 0.84 10.11
CA TYR A 185 1.14 1.50 9.32
C TYR A 185 1.51 0.63 8.14
N ILE A 186 1.45 1.20 6.93
CA ILE A 186 1.79 0.50 5.68
C ILE A 186 2.94 1.24 5.00
N HIS A 187 4.04 0.53 4.82
CA HIS A 187 5.25 1.00 4.15
C HIS A 187 5.60 0.06 3.00
N SER A 188 6.25 0.57 1.96
CA SER A 188 6.69 -0.17 0.77
C SER A 188 8.15 0.16 0.44
N HIS A 189 8.54 0.23 -0.84
CA HIS A 189 9.85 0.68 -1.32
C HIS A 189 11.05 -0.19 -0.93
N THR A 190 11.05 -0.77 0.26
CA THR A 190 12.21 -1.52 0.75
C THR A 190 12.23 -2.99 0.32
N HIS A 191 11.18 -3.45 -0.36
CA HIS A 191 11.03 -4.79 -0.93
C HIS A 191 11.25 -5.93 0.10
N LEU A 192 11.04 -5.68 1.39
CA LEU A 192 11.17 -6.70 2.44
C LEU A 192 9.83 -6.89 3.12
N PRO A 193 9.07 -7.95 2.81
CA PRO A 193 7.80 -8.21 3.48
C PRO A 193 8.02 -8.40 4.98
N MET A 194 7.24 -7.66 5.79
CA MET A 194 7.39 -7.70 7.24
C MET A 194 6.04 -7.40 7.91
N ILE A 195 5.79 -8.10 8.99
CA ILE A 195 4.65 -7.86 9.89
C ILE A 195 5.21 -7.69 11.30
N MET A 196 4.84 -6.58 11.95
CA MET A 196 5.22 -6.32 13.34
C MET A 196 4.00 -5.80 14.11
N LYS A 197 3.84 -6.22 15.35
CA LYS A 197 2.89 -5.64 16.31
C LYS A 197 3.64 -5.05 17.48
N GLN A 198 3.24 -3.84 17.88
CA GLN A 198 3.85 -3.13 19.00
C GLN A 198 2.78 -2.53 19.90
N GLY A 199 2.92 -2.71 21.21
CA GLY A 199 2.06 -2.10 22.24
C GLY A 199 2.43 -0.64 22.48
N TYR A 200 1.41 0.20 22.67
CA TYR A 200 1.52 1.62 23.03
C TYR A 200 0.50 1.95 24.10
N PHE A 201 0.73 3.04 24.81
CA PHE A 201 -0.29 3.64 25.66
C PHE A 201 -0.88 4.87 24.95
N ARG A 202 -2.20 4.88 24.80
CA ARG A 202 -2.95 6.01 24.23
C ARG A 202 -3.75 6.68 25.33
N THR A 203 -3.55 7.99 25.50
CA THR A 203 -4.33 8.81 26.43
C THR A 203 -5.61 9.28 25.78
N ASP A 204 -6.72 9.20 26.47
CA ASP A 204 -7.99 9.79 26.09
C ASP A 204 -8.33 10.91 27.08
N LEU A 205 -8.25 12.16 26.59
CA LEU A 205 -8.51 13.35 27.39
C LEU A 205 -9.98 13.48 27.80
N SER A 206 -10.90 12.95 27.00
CA SER A 206 -12.34 13.05 27.27
C SER A 206 -12.77 12.17 28.46
N SER A 207 -12.15 11.01 28.58
CA SER A 207 -12.41 10.06 29.67
C SER A 207 -11.35 10.07 30.78
N SER A 208 -10.28 10.88 30.62
CA SER A 208 -9.12 10.93 31.51
C SER A 208 -8.51 9.54 31.78
N THR A 209 -8.42 8.72 30.74
CA THR A 209 -7.89 7.36 30.81
C THR A 209 -6.65 7.17 29.96
N CYS A 210 -5.85 6.16 30.31
CA CYS A 210 -4.72 5.70 29.52
C CYS A 210 -4.93 4.22 29.21
N GLN A 211 -5.06 3.89 27.94
CA GLN A 211 -5.39 2.54 27.48
C GLN A 211 -4.20 1.92 26.74
N HIS A 212 -3.94 0.65 26.98
CA HIS A 212 -3.01 -0.12 26.18
C HIS A 212 -3.65 -0.43 24.82
N VAL A 213 -2.98 -0.05 23.74
CA VAL A 213 -3.39 -0.32 22.36
C VAL A 213 -2.27 -1.05 21.62
N THR A 214 -2.63 -1.97 20.75
CA THR A 214 -1.68 -2.64 19.88
C THR A 214 -1.76 -2.02 18.49
N LYS A 215 -0.63 -1.66 17.91
CA LYS A 215 -0.50 -1.15 16.56
C LYS A 215 0.09 -2.20 15.64
N LEU A 216 -0.37 -2.22 14.39
CA LEU A 216 0.08 -3.14 13.35
C LEU A 216 0.94 -2.39 12.33
N PHE A 217 2.12 -2.93 12.05
CA PHE A 217 3.06 -2.41 11.08
C PHE A 217 3.26 -3.44 9.97
N VAL A 218 3.13 -3.00 8.72
CA VAL A 218 3.24 -3.86 7.54
C VAL A 218 4.17 -3.22 6.53
N ASN A 219 5.16 -3.97 6.08
CA ASN A 219 5.99 -3.61 4.92
C ASN A 219 5.71 -4.59 3.79
N THR A 220 5.58 -4.09 2.56
CA THR A 220 5.23 -4.89 1.39
C THR A 220 6.45 -5.55 0.75
N ALA A 221 6.19 -6.60 -0.04
CA ALA A 221 7.16 -7.16 -0.97
C ALA A 221 7.16 -6.39 -2.29
N ALA A 222 8.19 -6.58 -3.11
CA ALA A 222 8.15 -6.24 -4.53
C ALA A 222 7.61 -7.41 -5.35
N ASN A 223 6.98 -7.09 -6.47
CA ASN A 223 6.47 -8.07 -7.42
C ASN A 223 7.46 -8.31 -8.57
N LEU A 224 8.74 -8.49 -8.24
CA LEU A 224 9.84 -8.66 -9.18
C LEU A 224 10.47 -10.04 -9.02
N ASP A 225 10.78 -10.68 -10.14
CA ASP A 225 11.71 -11.79 -10.19
C ASP A 225 13.14 -11.30 -9.95
N TYR A 226 13.98 -12.18 -9.43
CA TYR A 226 15.37 -11.84 -9.16
C TYR A 226 16.16 -11.70 -10.46
N GLY A 227 16.65 -10.49 -10.72
CA GLY A 227 17.39 -10.19 -11.96
C GLY A 227 17.72 -8.70 -12.08
N GLY A 228 18.11 -8.30 -13.29
CA GLY A 228 18.31 -6.92 -13.67
C GLY A 228 19.20 -6.11 -12.71
N TYR A 229 18.75 -4.91 -12.38
CA TYR A 229 19.44 -4.01 -11.47
C TYR A 229 19.68 -4.64 -10.08
N GLY A 230 18.71 -5.39 -9.55
CA GLY A 230 18.83 -6.02 -8.23
C GLY A 230 19.99 -7.02 -8.17
N ALA A 231 20.12 -7.85 -9.18
CA ALA A 231 21.23 -8.80 -9.31
C ALA A 231 22.57 -8.09 -9.56
N ALA A 232 22.59 -7.08 -10.45
CA ALA A 232 23.79 -6.31 -10.75
C ALA A 232 24.34 -5.53 -9.53
N GLN A 233 23.49 -5.16 -8.60
CA GLN A 233 23.86 -4.50 -7.34
C GLN A 233 24.01 -5.48 -6.18
N GLU A 234 24.00 -6.79 -6.41
CA GLU A 234 24.15 -7.82 -5.38
C GLU A 234 23.12 -7.69 -4.23
N PHE A 235 21.89 -7.27 -4.54
CA PHE A 235 20.80 -7.33 -3.58
C PHE A 235 20.40 -8.80 -3.34
N LYS A 236 19.99 -9.10 -2.12
CA LYS A 236 19.46 -10.42 -1.80
C LYS A 236 18.14 -10.67 -2.56
N PRO A 237 17.88 -11.90 -3.04
CA PRO A 237 16.55 -12.27 -3.52
C PRO A 237 15.51 -12.00 -2.42
N GLY A 238 14.45 -11.28 -2.74
CA GLY A 238 13.33 -11.02 -1.83
C GLY A 238 12.23 -12.06 -1.96
N SER A 239 11.43 -12.26 -0.89
CA SER A 239 10.12 -12.90 -1.04
C SER A 239 9.17 -11.97 -1.76
N LYS A 240 8.31 -12.52 -2.62
CA LYS A 240 7.23 -11.78 -3.31
C LYS A 240 5.92 -11.78 -2.49
N ASP A 241 5.88 -12.38 -1.30
CA ASP A 241 4.68 -12.51 -0.50
C ASP A 241 4.37 -11.21 0.25
N THR A 242 3.47 -10.41 -0.31
CA THR A 242 3.00 -9.18 0.32
C THR A 242 1.97 -9.50 1.40
N PRO A 243 2.12 -8.98 2.63
CA PRO A 243 1.16 -9.22 3.68
C PRO A 243 -0.24 -8.73 3.33
N ILE A 244 -1.24 -9.54 3.65
CA ILE A 244 -2.67 -9.19 3.59
C ILE A 244 -3.12 -8.82 5.00
N ILE A 245 -3.78 -7.66 5.15
CA ILE A 245 -4.29 -7.18 6.44
C ILE A 245 -5.75 -7.59 6.56
N TYR A 246 -6.12 -8.16 7.70
CA TYR A 246 -7.48 -8.56 8.03
C TYR A 246 -8.00 -7.69 9.16
N LEU A 247 -9.14 -7.04 8.94
CA LEU A 247 -9.81 -6.19 9.91
C LEU A 247 -11.17 -6.79 10.29
N ASP A 248 -11.48 -6.80 11.59
CA ASP A 248 -12.72 -7.33 12.12
C ASP A 248 -13.80 -6.22 12.15
N GLY A 249 -14.97 -6.48 11.60
CA GLY A 249 -16.11 -5.55 11.54
C GLY A 249 -17.03 -5.62 12.76
N THR A 250 -16.84 -6.63 13.62
CA THR A 250 -17.67 -6.85 14.82
C THR A 250 -17.03 -6.31 16.11
N ARG A 251 -15.72 -6.24 16.15
CA ARG A 251 -14.90 -5.68 17.23
C ARG A 251 -13.67 -4.99 16.66
N HIS A 252 -13.01 -4.18 17.46
CA HIS A 252 -11.74 -3.56 17.03
C HIS A 252 -10.61 -4.61 17.07
N GLY A 253 -10.37 -5.24 15.92
CA GLY A 253 -9.38 -6.31 15.79
C GLY A 253 -8.67 -6.26 14.44
N MET A 254 -7.34 -6.40 14.46
CA MET A 254 -6.52 -6.36 13.24
C MET A 254 -5.41 -7.40 13.29
N THR A 255 -5.16 -8.04 12.16
CA THR A 255 -4.04 -8.96 11.96
C THR A 255 -3.52 -8.85 10.54
N ALA A 256 -2.34 -9.41 10.28
CA ALA A 256 -1.82 -9.57 8.93
C ALA A 256 -1.19 -10.95 8.78
N ARG A 257 -1.12 -11.45 7.54
CA ARG A 257 -0.52 -12.72 7.17
C ARG A 257 0.24 -12.58 5.86
N LEU A 258 1.32 -13.35 5.73
CA LEU A 258 2.04 -13.61 4.48
C LEU A 258 1.39 -14.76 3.74
#